data_204f9e659d07acfc29bf5a8fba3bc0b3
#
_entry.id   204f9e659d07acfc29bf5a8fba3bc0b3
#
_cell.length_a   1.000
_cell.length_b   1.000
_cell.length_c   1.000
_cell.angle_alpha   90.00
_cell.angle_beta   90.00
_cell.angle_gamma   90.00
#
_symmetry.space_group_name_H-M   'P 1'
#
loop_
_entity.id
_entity.type
_entity.pdbx_description
1 polymer ?
#
loop_
_entity_poly.entity_id
_entity_poly.type
_entity_poly.pdbx_seq_one_letter_code
_entity_poly.pdbx_strand_id
1 'polypeptide(L)'
;MSSRGFTLLEVLVALVIIALVLGAAYPGLGSAARTQNRVAEVLAAAAHAESTLARVGTDLPMRRGTEEIALVDGWRARVTMRPIRQGETELWALLARAPWHLRVEALPPGSDETAIALESLRIGPIPEGWL
;
A
#
# COMPACT_ATOMS: atom_id res chain seq x y z
N MET A 1 -55.66 31.33 27.53
CA MET A 1 -54.59 30.57 26.86
C MET A 1 -54.08 31.40 25.69
N SER A 2 -52.88 32.01 25.81
CA SER A 2 -52.32 32.82 24.73
C SER A 2 -51.55 31.89 23.81
N SER A 3 -52.09 31.62 22.64
CA SER A 3 -51.37 30.97 21.55
C SER A 3 -50.36 31.97 20.96
N ARG A 4 -49.09 31.81 21.38
CA ARG A 4 -47.99 32.54 20.74
C ARG A 4 -47.70 31.85 19.41
N GLY A 5 -48.12 32.47 18.34
CA GLY A 5 -47.74 32.05 17.00
C GLY A 5 -46.26 32.35 16.74
N PHE A 6 -45.55 31.48 16.01
CA PHE A 6 -44.19 31.73 15.54
C PHE A 6 -44.16 32.99 14.64
N THR A 7 -43.22 33.87 14.87
CA THR A 7 -43.03 35.05 14.03
C THR A 7 -42.30 34.64 12.76
N LEU A 8 -42.60 35.34 11.65
CA LEU A 8 -41.93 35.09 10.37
C LEU A 8 -40.42 35.29 10.46
N LEU A 9 -39.96 36.19 11.33
CA LEU A 9 -38.58 36.43 11.64
C LEU A 9 -37.89 35.19 12.30
N GLU A 10 -38.60 34.55 13.21
CA GLU A 10 -38.08 33.37 13.93
C GLU A 10 -37.87 32.17 12.99
N VAL A 11 -38.79 31.99 12.03
CA VAL A 11 -38.63 30.96 10.97
C VAL A 11 -37.45 31.29 10.06
N LEU A 12 -37.26 32.55 9.73
CA LEU A 12 -36.18 33.00 8.85
C LEU A 12 -34.83 32.81 9.53
N VAL A 13 -34.71 33.14 10.82
CA VAL A 13 -33.48 32.91 11.62
C VAL A 13 -33.18 31.41 11.73
N ALA A 14 -34.22 30.59 11.99
CA ALA A 14 -34.03 29.14 12.05
C ALA A 14 -33.51 28.54 10.73
N LEU A 15 -34.05 28.99 9.60
CA LEU A 15 -33.58 28.58 8.26
C LEU A 15 -32.12 28.97 7.99
N VAL A 16 -31.71 30.18 8.41
CA VAL A 16 -30.31 30.64 8.27
C VAL A 16 -29.40 29.79 9.10
N ILE A 17 -29.77 29.45 10.34
CA ILE A 17 -28.96 28.58 11.21
C ILE A 17 -28.83 27.18 10.60
N ILE A 18 -29.92 26.61 10.10
CA ILE A 18 -29.90 25.30 9.44
C ILE A 18 -28.99 25.33 8.21
N ALA A 19 -29.10 26.36 7.38
CA ALA A 19 -28.25 26.52 6.19
C ALA A 19 -26.77 26.63 6.54
N LEU A 20 -26.42 27.35 7.62
CA LEU A 20 -25.05 27.47 8.12
C LEU A 20 -24.51 26.12 8.64
N VAL A 21 -25.31 25.36 9.40
CA VAL A 21 -24.94 24.04 9.93
C VAL A 21 -24.73 23.05 8.78
N LEU A 22 -25.63 23.00 7.82
CA LEU A 22 -25.51 22.15 6.64
C LEU A 22 -24.30 22.53 5.78
N GLY A 23 -24.07 23.84 5.58
CA GLY A 23 -22.90 24.35 4.86
C GLY A 23 -21.57 23.99 5.51
N ALA A 24 -21.52 23.98 6.84
CA ALA A 24 -20.32 23.57 7.59
C ALA A 24 -20.09 22.05 7.59
N ALA A 25 -21.15 21.24 7.50
CA ALA A 25 -21.05 19.78 7.47
C ALA A 25 -20.65 19.22 6.09
N TYR A 26 -20.98 19.90 5.01
CA TYR A 26 -20.80 19.44 3.65
C TYR A 26 -19.32 19.13 3.28
N PRO A 27 -18.31 19.93 3.64
CA PRO A 27 -16.91 19.64 3.34
C PRO A 27 -16.40 18.36 3.99
N GLY A 28 -16.96 17.98 5.15
CA GLY A 28 -16.56 16.77 5.89
C GLY A 28 -16.90 15.48 5.15
N LEU A 29 -18.01 15.43 4.41
CA LEU A 29 -18.43 14.23 3.68
C LEU A 29 -17.51 13.92 2.49
N GLY A 30 -17.04 14.94 1.80
CA GLY A 30 -16.13 14.76 0.66
C GLY A 30 -14.73 14.29 1.05
N SER A 31 -14.24 14.67 2.25
CA SER A 31 -12.95 14.23 2.76
C SER A 31 -13.01 12.77 3.23
N ALA A 32 -14.10 12.33 3.84
CA ALA A 32 -14.31 10.96 4.26
C ALA A 32 -14.27 9.98 3.08
N ALA A 33 -14.93 10.29 1.97
CA ALA A 33 -14.92 9.45 0.77
C ALA A 33 -13.52 9.32 0.14
N ARG A 34 -12.74 10.41 0.09
CA ARG A 34 -11.36 10.38 -0.42
C ARG A 34 -10.44 9.52 0.48
N THR A 35 -10.63 9.63 1.80
CA THR A 35 -9.86 8.83 2.76
C THR A 35 -10.19 7.34 2.61
N GLN A 36 -11.46 6.97 2.43
CA GLN A 36 -11.85 5.57 2.20
C GLN A 36 -11.23 4.99 0.93
N ASN A 37 -11.23 5.73 -0.17
CA ASN A 37 -10.61 5.29 -1.42
C ASN A 37 -9.10 5.07 -1.27
N ARG A 38 -8.41 5.96 -0.56
CA ARG A 38 -6.98 5.82 -0.29
C ARG A 38 -6.67 4.62 0.60
N VAL A 39 -7.47 4.36 1.62
CA VAL A 39 -7.32 3.17 2.48
C VAL A 39 -7.53 1.89 1.67
N ALA A 40 -8.55 1.84 0.82
CA ALA A 40 -8.80 0.69 -0.05
C ALA A 40 -7.63 0.43 -1.01
N GLU A 41 -7.06 1.48 -1.60
CA GLU A 41 -5.88 1.38 -2.47
C GLU A 41 -4.65 0.85 -1.73
N VAL A 42 -4.37 1.36 -0.53
CA VAL A 42 -3.23 0.89 0.29
C VAL A 42 -3.41 -0.57 0.71
N LEU A 43 -4.63 -0.98 1.07
CA LEU A 43 -4.91 -2.38 1.41
C LEU A 43 -4.74 -3.31 0.20
N ALA A 44 -5.20 -2.89 -0.97
CA ALA A 44 -4.98 -3.65 -2.21
C ALA A 44 -3.48 -3.74 -2.54
N ALA A 45 -2.75 -2.63 -2.43
CA ALA A 45 -1.30 -2.60 -2.62
C ALA A 45 -0.57 -3.56 -1.67
N ALA A 46 -0.95 -3.57 -0.38
CA ALA A 46 -0.37 -4.46 0.62
C ALA A 46 -0.62 -5.93 0.27
N ALA A 47 -1.85 -6.28 -0.10
CA ALA A 47 -2.20 -7.65 -0.50
C ALA A 47 -1.39 -8.11 -1.73
N HIS A 48 -1.22 -7.25 -2.73
CA HIS A 48 -0.41 -7.54 -3.91
C HIS A 48 1.07 -7.71 -3.57
N ALA A 49 1.62 -6.84 -2.72
CA ALA A 49 3.01 -6.91 -2.29
C ALA A 49 3.29 -8.18 -1.47
N GLU A 50 2.42 -8.53 -0.50
CA GLU A 50 2.52 -9.75 0.30
C GLU A 50 2.41 -11.01 -0.55
N SER A 51 1.42 -11.07 -1.45
CA SER A 51 1.25 -12.19 -2.37
C SER A 51 2.47 -12.38 -3.27
N THR A 52 3.03 -11.30 -3.79
CA THR A 52 4.23 -11.34 -4.62
C THR A 52 5.44 -11.77 -3.81
N LEU A 53 5.61 -11.22 -2.60
CA LEU A 53 6.70 -11.61 -1.70
C LEU A 53 6.64 -13.10 -1.33
N ALA A 54 5.44 -13.66 -1.12
CA ALA A 54 5.26 -15.09 -0.83
C ALA A 54 5.70 -15.99 -1.99
N ARG A 55 5.60 -15.52 -3.23
CA ARG A 55 5.99 -16.27 -4.44
C ARG A 55 7.50 -16.28 -4.68
N VAL A 56 8.24 -15.31 -4.13
CA VAL A 56 9.71 -15.28 -4.28
C VAL A 56 10.35 -16.48 -3.59
N GLY A 57 11.10 -17.26 -4.34
CA GLY A 57 11.72 -18.51 -3.88
C GLY A 57 10.83 -19.74 -4.03
N THR A 58 9.59 -19.59 -4.50
CA THR A 58 8.68 -20.70 -4.85
C THR A 58 8.45 -20.69 -6.36
N ASP A 59 7.62 -19.76 -6.84
CA ASP A 59 7.29 -19.61 -8.26
C ASP A 59 8.23 -18.63 -8.97
N LEU A 60 8.76 -17.65 -8.22
CA LEU A 60 9.70 -16.65 -8.71
C LEU A 60 11.10 -17.03 -8.23
N PRO A 61 12.00 -17.40 -9.14
CA PRO A 61 13.36 -17.76 -8.77
C PRO A 61 14.13 -16.57 -8.21
N MET A 62 14.89 -16.80 -7.13
CA MET A 62 15.75 -15.79 -6.54
C MET A 62 16.94 -15.53 -7.44
N ARG A 63 16.95 -14.36 -8.09
CA ARG A 63 18.03 -13.90 -8.95
C ARG A 63 18.43 -12.48 -8.58
N ARG A 64 19.71 -12.18 -8.65
CA ARG A 64 20.18 -10.81 -8.40
C ARG A 64 19.64 -9.85 -9.45
N GLY A 65 18.97 -8.81 -9.03
CA GLY A 65 18.45 -7.78 -9.92
C GLY A 65 17.11 -7.23 -9.49
N THR A 66 16.47 -6.54 -10.41
CA THR A 66 15.11 -6.00 -10.26
C THR A 66 14.27 -6.53 -11.42
N GLU A 67 13.09 -7.04 -11.12
CA GLU A 67 12.14 -7.58 -12.09
C GLU A 67 10.77 -6.91 -11.86
N GLU A 68 10.08 -6.58 -12.94
CA GLU A 68 8.70 -6.11 -12.88
C GLU A 68 7.74 -7.23 -13.33
N ILE A 69 6.70 -7.43 -12.54
CA ILE A 69 5.71 -8.48 -12.73
C ILE A 69 4.35 -7.81 -12.87
N ALA A 70 3.64 -8.12 -13.96
CA ALA A 70 2.25 -7.72 -14.12
C ALA A 70 1.35 -8.56 -13.19
N LEU A 71 0.47 -7.88 -12.49
CA LEU A 71 -0.51 -8.47 -11.60
C LEU A 71 -1.92 -8.30 -12.18
N VAL A 72 -2.93 -8.74 -11.44
CA VAL A 72 -4.33 -8.57 -11.82
C VAL A 72 -4.74 -7.09 -11.79
N ASP A 73 -5.80 -6.75 -12.52
CA ASP A 73 -6.42 -5.41 -12.54
C ASP A 73 -5.44 -4.26 -12.87
N GLY A 74 -4.38 -4.55 -13.64
CA GLY A 74 -3.41 -3.56 -14.08
C GLY A 74 -2.38 -3.15 -13.01
N TRP A 75 -2.37 -3.78 -11.85
CA TRP A 75 -1.31 -3.62 -10.86
C TRP A 75 0.00 -4.20 -11.36
N ARG A 76 1.10 -3.68 -10.85
CA ARG A 76 2.45 -4.19 -11.11
C ARG A 76 3.20 -4.34 -9.79
N ALA A 77 4.08 -5.33 -9.73
CA ALA A 77 5.01 -5.47 -8.63
C ALA A 77 6.43 -5.33 -9.16
N ARG A 78 7.23 -4.49 -8.52
CA ARG A 78 8.67 -4.41 -8.75
C ARG A 78 9.38 -5.14 -7.64
N VAL A 79 10.08 -6.22 -7.99
CA VAL A 79 10.78 -7.09 -7.06
C VAL A 79 12.27 -6.86 -7.20
N THR A 80 12.92 -6.34 -6.17
CA THR A 80 14.37 -6.18 -6.11
C THR A 80 14.95 -7.22 -5.18
N MET A 81 15.88 -8.01 -5.69
CA MET A 81 16.53 -9.11 -4.98
C MET A 81 18.04 -8.89 -4.93
N ARG A 82 18.59 -8.81 -3.74
CA ARG A 82 20.02 -8.57 -3.51
C ARG A 82 20.56 -9.57 -2.51
N PRO A 83 21.61 -10.34 -2.85
CA PRO A 83 22.28 -11.20 -1.89
C PRO A 83 23.09 -10.33 -0.91
N ILE A 84 23.07 -10.71 0.35
CA ILE A 84 23.76 -9.99 1.42
C ILE A 84 25.10 -10.69 1.68
N ARG A 85 26.19 -9.95 1.46
CA ARG A 85 27.54 -10.40 1.84
C ARG A 85 27.85 -9.88 3.25
N GLN A 86 27.29 -10.53 4.26
CA GLN A 86 27.60 -10.22 5.67
C GLN A 86 27.87 -11.51 6.43
N GLY A 87 28.89 -11.49 7.29
CA GLY A 87 29.22 -12.58 8.19
C GLY A 87 30.14 -13.64 7.59
N GLU A 88 30.14 -14.79 8.22
CA GLU A 88 30.98 -15.95 7.87
C GLU A 88 30.56 -16.53 6.53
N THR A 89 31.13 -16.02 5.45
CA THR A 89 30.87 -16.47 4.07
C THR A 89 31.13 -17.97 3.92
N GLU A 90 32.09 -18.52 4.68
CA GLU A 90 32.41 -19.94 4.68
C GLU A 90 31.27 -20.83 5.15
N LEU A 91 30.54 -20.41 6.19
CA LEU A 91 29.36 -21.14 6.68
C LEU A 91 28.25 -21.19 5.66
N TRP A 92 27.97 -20.07 5.01
CA TRP A 92 26.94 -20.00 3.97
C TRP A 92 27.30 -20.82 2.74
N ALA A 93 28.59 -20.82 2.36
CA ALA A 93 29.09 -21.66 1.28
C ALA A 93 28.94 -23.15 1.61
N LEU A 94 29.24 -23.57 2.85
CA LEU A 94 29.08 -24.95 3.32
C LEU A 94 27.60 -25.39 3.26
N LEU A 95 26.66 -24.50 3.58
CA LEU A 95 25.23 -24.78 3.55
C LEU A 95 24.62 -24.70 2.14
N ALA A 96 25.39 -24.31 1.13
CA ALA A 96 24.92 -24.00 -0.23
C ALA A 96 23.74 -23.00 -0.24
N ARG A 97 23.74 -22.08 0.69
CA ARG A 97 22.68 -21.08 0.91
C ARG A 97 23.28 -19.70 1.14
N ALA A 98 22.51 -18.66 0.83
CA ALA A 98 22.91 -17.28 1.08
C ALA A 98 21.74 -16.46 1.63
N PRO A 99 21.99 -15.45 2.48
CA PRO A 99 20.97 -14.51 2.88
C PRO A 99 20.68 -13.52 1.73
N TRP A 100 19.40 -13.24 1.51
CA TRP A 100 18.92 -12.33 0.49
C TRP A 100 18.06 -11.24 1.12
N HIS A 101 18.27 -10.01 0.69
CA HIS A 101 17.37 -8.90 0.92
C HIS A 101 16.41 -8.80 -0.26
N LEU A 102 15.13 -8.87 0.05
CA LEU A 102 14.03 -8.78 -0.90
C LEU A 102 13.27 -7.49 -0.65
N ARG A 103 13.00 -6.73 -1.70
CA ARG A 103 12.13 -5.56 -1.66
C ARG A 103 11.09 -5.71 -2.74
N VAL A 104 9.82 -5.67 -2.35
CA VAL A 104 8.67 -5.72 -3.25
C VAL A 104 7.92 -4.41 -3.16
N GLU A 105 7.76 -3.74 -4.27
CA GLU A 105 7.02 -2.48 -4.41
C GLU A 105 5.76 -2.75 -5.23
N ALA A 106 4.60 -2.41 -4.70
CA ALA A 106 3.35 -2.46 -5.44
C ALA A 106 3.07 -1.12 -6.11
N LEU A 107 2.85 -1.17 -7.42
CA LEU A 107 2.56 -0.01 -8.26
C LEU A 107 1.12 -0.09 -8.75
N PRO A 108 0.29 0.93 -8.49
CA PRO A 108 -1.11 0.96 -8.92
C PRO A 108 -1.22 1.11 -10.45
N PRO A 109 -2.40 0.78 -11.01
CA PRO A 109 -2.66 0.91 -12.44
C PRO A 109 -2.40 2.33 -12.95
N GLY A 110 -1.63 2.44 -14.04
CA GLY A 110 -1.35 3.72 -14.70
C GLY A 110 -0.40 4.65 -13.93
N SER A 111 0.22 4.21 -12.84
CA SER A 111 1.18 4.99 -12.05
C SER A 111 2.50 4.24 -11.92
N ASP A 112 3.60 4.98 -11.95
CA ASP A 112 4.94 4.47 -11.63
C ASP A 112 5.35 4.80 -10.18
N GLU A 113 4.45 5.44 -9.44
CA GLU A 113 4.65 5.74 -8.03
C GLU A 113 4.32 4.51 -7.18
N THR A 114 5.19 4.20 -6.23
CA THR A 114 5.03 3.07 -5.32
C THR A 114 3.96 3.38 -4.29
N ALA A 115 2.88 2.59 -4.26
CA ALA A 115 1.83 2.71 -3.25
C ALA A 115 2.29 2.15 -1.90
N ILE A 116 3.01 1.02 -1.91
CA ILE A 116 3.60 0.38 -0.73
C ILE A 116 4.86 -0.38 -1.12
N ALA A 117 5.83 -0.44 -0.21
CA ALA A 117 7.01 -1.29 -0.33
C ALA A 117 7.13 -2.20 0.89
N LEU A 118 7.37 -3.48 0.66
CA LEU A 118 7.66 -4.47 1.70
C LEU A 118 9.09 -4.95 1.55
N GLU A 119 9.77 -5.13 2.67
CA GLU A 119 11.11 -5.68 2.71
C GLU A 119 11.14 -6.95 3.55
N SER A 120 11.96 -7.91 3.14
CA SER A 120 12.12 -9.18 3.83
C SER A 120 13.54 -9.70 3.66
N LEU A 121 13.97 -10.46 4.66
CA LEU A 121 15.20 -11.24 4.60
C LEU A 121 14.84 -12.71 4.42
N ARG A 122 15.43 -13.36 3.43
CA ARG A 122 15.23 -14.80 3.20
C ARG A 122 16.56 -15.51 2.95
N ILE A 123 16.59 -16.78 3.30
CA ILE A 123 17.70 -17.67 2.96
C ILE A 123 17.33 -18.36 1.64
N GLY A 124 18.16 -18.19 0.65
CA GLY A 124 17.97 -18.70 -0.70
C GLY A 124 19.22 -19.37 -1.27
N PRO A 125 19.23 -19.67 -2.57
CA PRO A 125 20.39 -20.26 -3.24
C PRO A 125 21.57 -19.31 -3.25
N ILE A 126 22.77 -19.85 -3.37
CA ILE A 126 23.98 -19.05 -3.60
C ILE A 126 23.88 -18.41 -4.99
N PRO A 127 24.05 -17.09 -5.12
CA PRO A 127 24.06 -16.44 -6.41
C PRO A 127 25.30 -16.80 -7.22
N GLU A 128 25.19 -16.77 -8.54
CA GLU A 128 26.33 -16.95 -9.44
C GLU A 128 27.43 -15.92 -9.13
N GLY A 129 28.68 -16.40 -9.09
CA GLY A 129 29.85 -15.57 -8.76
C GLY A 129 29.97 -15.14 -7.29
N TRP A 130 29.30 -15.84 -6.37
CA TRP A 130 29.41 -15.60 -4.94
C TRP A 130 30.70 -16.14 -4.31
N LEU A 131 31.20 -17.27 -4.83
CA LEU A 131 32.40 -17.98 -4.40
C LEU A 131 33.64 -17.47 -5.10
#